data_6ce2f72332220250a882d41053deb65a
#
_entry.id   6ce2f72332220250a882d41053deb65a
#
_cell.length_a   1.000
_cell.length_b   1.000
_cell.length_c   1.000
_cell.angle_alpha   90.00
_cell.angle_beta   90.00
_cell.angle_gamma   90.00
#
_symmetry.space_group_name_H-M   'P 1'
#
loop_
_entity.id
_entity.type
_entity.pdbx_description
1 polymer ?
#
loop_
_entity_poly.entity_id
_entity_poly.type
_entity_poly.pdbx_seq_one_letter_code
_entity_poly.pdbx_strand_id
1 'polypeptide(L)'
;MRKEKIRLEYMLKAGSGNIVGSIISTPSGLETWFADKVTFKDKVFTFYWGKTETRQAEVTNFRVNSFIRFRWLDDEDPKAYFELKMVYNELTSDYMLEVIDWAAPDEVEDTKELWDSEIEKLKRVSGL
;
A
#
# COMPACT_ATOMS: atom_id res chain seq x y z
N MET A 1 21.77 -4.48 4.28
CA MET A 1 21.17 -4.82 5.58
C MET A 1 20.00 -5.77 5.38
N ARG A 2 19.89 -6.78 6.22
CA ARG A 2 18.80 -7.74 6.13
C ARG A 2 17.51 -7.17 6.72
N LYS A 3 16.43 -7.25 5.96
CA LYS A 3 15.11 -6.81 6.41
C LYS A 3 14.24 -8.01 6.77
N GLU A 4 13.27 -7.76 7.64
CA GLU A 4 12.27 -8.73 8.04
C GLU A 4 10.94 -8.44 7.34
N LYS A 5 10.22 -9.50 6.99
CA LYS A 5 8.90 -9.38 6.38
C LYS A 5 7.85 -9.09 7.44
N ILE A 6 7.01 -8.10 7.17
CA ILE A 6 5.93 -7.67 8.04
C ILE A 6 4.60 -7.91 7.32
N ARG A 7 3.62 -8.43 8.04
CA ARG A 7 2.28 -8.64 7.51
C ARG A 7 1.26 -7.98 8.44
N LEU A 8 0.43 -7.10 7.89
CA LEU A 8 -0.60 -6.38 8.64
C LEU A 8 -1.95 -6.61 7.99
N GLU A 9 -3.00 -6.65 8.80
CA GLU A 9 -4.35 -6.87 8.31
C GLU A 9 -5.28 -5.79 8.87
N TYR A 10 -6.10 -5.20 8.00
CA TYR A 10 -7.00 -4.11 8.36
C TYR A 10 -8.40 -4.42 7.83
N MET A 11 -9.38 -4.41 8.73
CA MET A 11 -10.77 -4.59 8.33
C MET A 11 -11.32 -3.30 7.73
N LEU A 12 -12.01 -3.43 6.60
CA LEU A 12 -12.68 -2.33 5.93
C LEU A 12 -14.19 -2.57 5.99
N LYS A 13 -14.98 -1.50 5.97
CA LYS A 13 -16.43 -1.63 5.91
C LYS A 13 -16.83 -2.25 4.58
N ALA A 14 -17.96 -2.96 4.59
CA ALA A 14 -18.49 -3.54 3.36
C ALA A 14 -18.64 -2.47 2.29
N GLY A 15 -18.24 -2.81 1.08
CA GLY A 15 -18.33 -1.88 -0.02
C GLY A 15 -18.01 -2.57 -1.33
N SER A 16 -17.88 -1.77 -2.38
CA SER A 16 -17.54 -2.29 -3.70
C SER A 16 -16.08 -2.65 -3.79
N GLY A 17 -15.78 -3.85 -4.27
CA GLY A 17 -14.41 -4.26 -4.55
C GLY A 17 -13.71 -3.33 -5.53
N ASN A 18 -14.47 -2.69 -6.43
CA ASN A 18 -13.92 -1.74 -7.39
C ASN A 18 -13.37 -0.50 -6.68
N ILE A 19 -14.03 -0.04 -5.60
CA ILE A 19 -13.58 1.11 -4.83
C ILE A 19 -12.25 0.79 -4.15
N VAL A 20 -12.17 -0.35 -3.47
CA VAL A 20 -10.95 -0.77 -2.80
C VAL A 20 -9.82 -0.97 -3.80
N GLY A 21 -10.09 -1.65 -4.91
CA GLY A 21 -9.11 -1.87 -5.97
C GLY A 21 -8.55 -0.57 -6.52
N SER A 22 -9.41 0.41 -6.77
CA SER A 22 -8.99 1.71 -7.29
C SER A 22 -8.11 2.46 -6.28
N ILE A 23 -8.48 2.44 -5.00
CA ILE A 23 -7.76 3.16 -3.94
C ILE A 23 -6.35 2.63 -3.74
N ILE A 24 -6.12 1.35 -3.94
CA ILE A 24 -4.81 0.75 -3.72
C ILE A 24 -3.93 0.66 -4.97
N SER A 25 -4.47 0.84 -6.16
CA SER A 25 -3.74 0.53 -7.38
C SER A 25 -3.72 1.62 -8.46
N THR A 26 -4.40 2.73 -8.26
CA THR A 26 -4.38 3.82 -9.23
C THR A 26 -3.66 5.05 -8.69
N PRO A 27 -3.08 5.88 -9.57
CA PRO A 27 -2.45 7.12 -9.11
C PRO A 27 -3.43 8.01 -8.34
N SER A 28 -4.65 8.20 -8.86
CA SER A 28 -5.65 9.03 -8.20
C SER A 28 -6.10 8.45 -6.86
N GLY A 29 -6.22 7.13 -6.76
CA GLY A 29 -6.58 6.47 -5.51
C GLY A 29 -5.48 6.60 -4.47
N LEU A 30 -4.24 6.35 -4.84
CA LEU A 30 -3.10 6.45 -3.94
C LEU A 30 -2.83 7.90 -3.49
N GLU A 31 -3.19 8.90 -4.31
CA GLU A 31 -3.09 10.30 -3.92
C GLU A 31 -4.02 10.68 -2.79
N THR A 32 -5.08 9.93 -2.57
CA THR A 32 -6.03 10.28 -1.52
C THR A 32 -5.53 9.94 -0.12
N TRP A 33 -4.62 8.99 0.00
CA TRP A 33 -4.19 8.53 1.33
C TRP A 33 -2.70 8.21 1.47
N PHE A 34 -2.04 7.76 0.40
CA PHE A 34 -0.67 7.24 0.51
C PHE A 34 0.39 8.33 0.29
N ALA A 35 0.15 9.26 -0.60
CA ALA A 35 1.09 10.34 -0.91
C ALA A 35 0.34 11.59 -1.32
N ASP A 36 1.01 12.74 -1.33
CA ASP A 36 0.40 14.01 -1.71
C ASP A 36 0.14 14.10 -3.19
N LYS A 37 1.02 13.52 -3.99
CA LYS A 37 0.88 13.45 -5.44
C LYS A 37 1.44 12.13 -5.93
N VAL A 38 0.78 11.53 -6.93
CA VAL A 38 1.22 10.25 -7.51
C VAL A 38 1.13 10.33 -9.02
N THR A 39 2.22 9.93 -9.69
CA THR A 39 2.24 9.78 -11.15
C THR A 39 2.65 8.36 -11.50
N PHE A 40 2.27 7.91 -12.70
CA PHE A 40 2.58 6.57 -13.16
C PHE A 40 3.02 6.60 -14.62
N LYS A 41 4.15 5.98 -14.91
CA LYS A 41 4.67 5.85 -16.27
C LYS A 41 5.58 4.62 -16.36
N ASP A 42 5.39 3.80 -17.40
CA ASP A 42 6.24 2.65 -17.69
C ASP A 42 6.43 1.72 -16.49
N LYS A 43 5.32 1.36 -15.82
CA LYS A 43 5.28 0.49 -14.63
C LYS A 43 5.92 1.10 -13.39
N VAL A 44 6.27 2.38 -13.42
CA VAL A 44 6.88 3.06 -12.28
C VAL A 44 5.92 4.11 -11.73
N PHE A 45 5.62 3.98 -10.44
CA PHE A 45 4.90 5.00 -9.70
C PHE A 45 5.89 5.95 -9.07
N THR A 46 5.64 7.26 -9.20
CA THR A 46 6.41 8.28 -8.51
C THR A 46 5.51 8.90 -7.46
N PHE A 47 5.95 8.85 -6.20
CA PHE A 47 5.22 9.37 -5.06
C PHE A 47 5.91 10.62 -4.54
N TYR A 48 5.11 11.65 -4.28
CA TYR A 48 5.60 12.94 -3.77
C TYR A 48 4.97 13.21 -2.41
N TRP A 49 5.79 13.51 -1.42
CA TRP A 49 5.35 13.93 -0.08
C TRP A 49 5.90 15.33 0.19
N GLY A 50 4.99 16.30 0.34
CA GLY A 50 5.40 17.68 0.50
C GLY A 50 6.14 18.18 -0.74
N LYS A 51 7.12 19.06 -0.53
CA LYS A 51 7.89 19.66 -1.62
C LYS A 51 9.27 19.02 -1.79
N THR A 52 9.70 18.20 -0.85
CA THR A 52 11.09 17.75 -0.79
C THR A 52 11.28 16.25 -0.88
N GLU A 53 10.28 15.45 -0.57
CA GLU A 53 10.44 14.01 -0.60
C GLU A 53 9.76 13.39 -1.82
N THR A 54 10.53 12.61 -2.58
CA THR A 54 10.05 11.91 -3.77
C THR A 54 10.67 10.52 -3.80
N ARG A 55 9.86 9.50 -4.02
CA ARG A 55 10.36 8.14 -4.18
C ARG A 55 9.66 7.46 -5.34
N GLN A 56 10.35 6.52 -5.97
CA GLN A 56 9.80 5.75 -7.08
C GLN A 56 9.74 4.28 -6.74
N ALA A 57 8.66 3.62 -7.19
CA ALA A 57 8.48 2.19 -7.02
C ALA A 57 8.01 1.58 -8.34
N GLU A 58 8.59 0.44 -8.67
CA GLU A 58 8.18 -0.33 -9.85
C GLU A 58 7.11 -1.33 -9.45
N VAL A 59 6.07 -1.46 -10.28
CA VAL A 59 5.06 -2.50 -10.12
C VAL A 59 5.64 -3.81 -10.63
N THR A 60 5.80 -4.78 -9.74
CA THR A 60 6.32 -6.09 -10.10
C THR A 60 5.23 -7.12 -10.33
N ASN A 61 4.11 -6.98 -9.61
CA ASN A 61 2.96 -7.88 -9.72
C ASN A 61 1.68 -7.08 -9.54
N PHE A 62 0.70 -7.36 -10.35
CA PHE A 62 -0.58 -6.65 -10.29
C PHE A 62 -1.71 -7.53 -10.79
N ARG A 63 -2.83 -7.49 -10.07
CA ARG A 63 -4.07 -8.10 -10.51
C ARG A 63 -5.22 -7.16 -10.17
N VAL A 64 -5.98 -6.77 -11.18
CA VAL A 64 -7.07 -5.80 -11.02
C VAL A 64 -8.06 -6.26 -9.94
N ASN A 65 -8.46 -5.34 -9.06
CA ASN A 65 -9.38 -5.59 -7.96
C ASN A 65 -8.92 -6.73 -7.03
N SER A 66 -7.62 -6.97 -6.92
CA SER A 66 -7.07 -7.99 -6.06
C SER A 66 -5.85 -7.49 -5.28
N PHE A 67 -4.74 -7.27 -5.96
CA PHE A 67 -3.53 -6.83 -5.28
C PHE A 67 -2.59 -6.06 -6.21
N ILE A 68 -1.66 -5.33 -5.60
CA ILE A 68 -0.56 -4.69 -6.31
C ILE A 68 0.70 -4.80 -5.45
N ARG A 69 1.80 -5.19 -6.07
CA ARG A 69 3.10 -5.31 -5.42
C ARG A 69 4.06 -4.31 -6.03
N PHE A 70 4.76 -3.59 -5.15
CA PHE A 70 5.72 -2.55 -5.52
C PHE A 70 7.10 -2.89 -5.00
N ARG A 71 8.11 -2.52 -5.78
CA ARG A 71 9.49 -2.55 -5.34
C ARG A 71 10.05 -1.12 -5.39
N TRP A 72 10.49 -0.63 -4.24
CA TRP A 72 11.15 0.68 -4.19
C TRP A 72 12.45 0.61 -4.98
N LEU A 73 12.66 1.58 -5.89
CA LEU A 73 13.87 1.58 -6.72
C LEU A 73 15.13 1.90 -5.91
N ASP A 74 14.96 2.55 -4.75
CA ASP A 74 16.07 2.91 -3.86
C ASP A 74 16.32 1.88 -2.75
N ASP A 75 15.63 0.75 -2.76
CA ASP A 75 15.80 -0.28 -1.74
C ASP A 75 17.01 -1.15 -2.06
N GLU A 76 17.92 -1.27 -1.11
CA GLU A 76 19.14 -2.07 -1.26
C GLU A 76 18.90 -3.57 -1.10
N ASP A 77 17.85 -3.97 -0.38
CA ASP A 77 17.54 -5.37 -0.19
C ASP A 77 16.77 -5.90 -1.42
N PRO A 78 17.35 -6.83 -2.19
CA PRO A 78 16.72 -7.33 -3.41
C PRO A 78 15.44 -8.11 -3.16
N LYS A 79 15.19 -8.53 -1.92
CA LYS A 79 13.98 -9.29 -1.55
C LYS A 79 12.85 -8.39 -1.08
N ALA A 80 13.14 -7.13 -0.74
CA ALA A 80 12.15 -6.24 -0.17
C ALA A 80 11.15 -5.74 -1.21
N TYR A 81 9.89 -5.68 -0.81
CA TYR A 81 8.79 -5.14 -1.60
C TYR A 81 7.70 -4.71 -0.63
N PHE A 82 6.72 -3.94 -1.09
CA PHE A 82 5.48 -3.79 -0.33
C PHE A 82 4.30 -4.17 -1.22
N GLU A 83 3.28 -4.73 -0.60
CA GLU A 83 2.12 -5.23 -1.32
C GLU A 83 0.85 -4.84 -0.61
N LEU A 84 -0.12 -4.41 -1.39
CA LEU A 84 -1.46 -4.08 -0.92
C LEU A 84 -2.41 -5.09 -1.56
N LYS A 85 -3.11 -5.85 -0.73
CA LYS A 85 -4.00 -6.91 -1.21
C LYS A 85 -5.36 -6.80 -0.54
N MET A 86 -6.42 -6.82 -1.34
CA MET A 86 -7.77 -6.88 -0.81
C MET A 86 -8.20 -8.33 -0.72
N VAL A 87 -8.74 -8.70 0.43
CA VAL A 87 -9.24 -10.06 0.69
C VAL A 87 -10.71 -9.95 1.08
N TYR A 88 -11.56 -10.70 0.37
CA TYR A 88 -12.99 -10.71 0.66
C TYR A 88 -13.30 -11.77 1.71
N ASN A 89 -14.05 -11.37 2.76
CA ASN A 89 -14.51 -12.30 3.77
C ASN A 89 -15.97 -12.65 3.48
N GLU A 90 -16.21 -13.87 3.05
CA GLU A 90 -17.55 -14.33 2.67
C GLU A 90 -18.52 -14.40 3.86
N LEU A 91 -18.01 -14.63 5.07
CA LEU A 91 -18.85 -14.74 6.25
C LEU A 91 -19.47 -13.43 6.67
N THR A 92 -18.72 -12.34 6.51
CA THR A 92 -19.17 -10.99 6.92
C THR A 92 -19.52 -10.09 5.76
N SER A 93 -19.22 -10.52 4.54
CA SER A 93 -19.36 -9.73 3.30
C SER A 93 -18.54 -8.44 3.34
N ASP A 94 -17.45 -8.44 4.08
CA ASP A 94 -16.54 -7.31 4.20
C ASP A 94 -15.22 -7.58 3.49
N TYR A 95 -14.48 -6.52 3.20
CA TYR A 95 -13.13 -6.62 2.69
C TYR A 95 -12.13 -6.40 3.81
N MET A 96 -11.00 -7.10 3.71
CA MET A 96 -9.84 -6.89 4.55
C MET A 96 -8.70 -6.45 3.65
N LEU A 97 -7.97 -5.43 4.08
CA LEU A 97 -6.75 -5.01 3.39
C LEU A 97 -5.55 -5.66 4.08
N GLU A 98 -4.82 -6.45 3.32
CA GLU A 98 -3.58 -7.06 3.79
C GLU A 98 -2.41 -6.23 3.25
N VAL A 99 -1.51 -5.82 4.14
CA VAL A 99 -0.31 -5.08 3.79
C VAL A 99 0.89 -5.95 4.10
N ILE A 100 1.77 -6.10 3.12
CA ILE A 100 3.07 -6.76 3.31
C ILE A 100 4.13 -5.70 3.06
N ASP A 101 5.09 -5.62 3.97
CA ASP A 101 6.23 -4.72 3.85
C ASP A 101 7.45 -5.38 4.47
N TRP A 102 8.59 -4.75 4.35
CA TRP A 102 9.87 -5.22 4.88
C TRP A 102 10.55 -4.08 5.59
N ALA A 103 11.14 -4.37 6.74
CA ALA A 103 11.83 -3.38 7.56
C ALA A 103 13.03 -3.99 8.26
N ALA A 104 14.02 -3.16 8.56
CA ALA A 104 15.13 -3.59 9.41
C ALA A 104 14.59 -3.98 10.79
N PRO A 105 15.23 -4.93 11.50
CA PRO A 105 14.72 -5.41 12.79
C PRO A 105 14.40 -4.32 13.82
N ASP A 106 15.19 -3.27 13.85
CA ASP A 106 15.00 -2.15 14.77
C ASP A 106 13.97 -1.13 14.28
N GLU A 107 13.46 -1.28 13.07
CA GLU A 107 12.47 -0.38 12.48
C GLU A 107 11.09 -1.01 12.33
N VAL A 108 10.93 -2.27 12.75
CA VAL A 108 9.66 -3.02 12.56
C VAL A 108 8.47 -2.31 13.21
N GLU A 109 8.61 -1.89 14.46
CA GLU A 109 7.50 -1.24 15.17
C GLU A 109 7.14 0.12 14.54
N ASP A 110 8.14 0.91 14.16
CA ASP A 110 7.91 2.19 13.50
C ASP A 110 7.20 2.00 12.15
N THR A 111 7.58 0.97 11.42
CA THR A 111 6.96 0.65 10.13
C THR A 111 5.50 0.26 10.30
N LYS A 112 5.18 -0.53 11.34
CA LYS A 112 3.80 -0.91 11.65
C LYS A 112 2.96 0.32 12.02
N GLU A 113 3.50 1.21 12.84
CA GLU A 113 2.81 2.44 13.24
C GLU A 113 2.56 3.36 12.03
N LEU A 114 3.52 3.43 11.13
CA LEU A 114 3.35 4.22 9.91
C LEU A 114 2.19 3.67 9.05
N TRP A 115 2.15 2.36 8.86
CA TRP A 115 1.06 1.74 8.12
C TRP A 115 -0.30 1.92 8.81
N ASP A 116 -0.35 1.77 10.14
CA ASP A 116 -1.58 2.00 10.90
C ASP A 116 -2.11 3.42 10.65
N SER A 117 -1.23 4.41 10.65
CA SER A 117 -1.59 5.80 10.39
C SER A 117 -2.07 6.01 8.96
N GLU A 118 -1.38 5.42 7.98
CA GLU A 118 -1.74 5.51 6.57
C GLU A 118 -3.11 4.87 6.29
N ILE A 119 -3.37 3.70 6.86
CA ILE A 119 -4.63 3.00 6.66
C ILE A 119 -5.79 3.73 7.36
N GLU A 120 -5.54 4.37 8.51
CA GLU A 120 -6.54 5.22 9.14
C GLU A 120 -6.96 6.35 8.21
N LYS A 121 -5.99 6.97 7.55
CA LYS A 121 -6.26 8.02 6.57
C LYS A 121 -7.06 7.46 5.39
N LEU A 122 -6.70 6.28 4.88
CA LEU A 122 -7.43 5.61 3.81
C LEU A 122 -8.90 5.45 4.20
N LYS A 123 -9.17 4.94 5.40
CA LYS A 123 -10.54 4.73 5.88
C LYS A 123 -11.32 6.03 5.97
N ARG A 124 -10.66 7.09 6.46
CA ARG A 124 -11.30 8.39 6.64
C ARG A 124 -11.66 9.05 5.32
N VAL A 125 -10.76 9.02 4.32
CA VAL A 125 -11.01 9.68 3.05
C VAL A 125 -11.92 8.89 2.11
N SER A 126 -11.99 7.57 2.29
CA SER A 126 -12.79 6.69 1.42
C SER A 126 -14.13 6.29 2.04
N GLY A 127 -14.31 6.49 3.33
CA GLY A 127 -15.49 6.02 4.04
C GLY A 127 -15.46 4.52 4.33
N LEU A 128 -14.34 3.88 4.09
CA LEU A 128 -14.15 2.46 4.35
C LEU A 128 -13.57 2.23 5.74
#